data_253017de80dfe9c9a71c457e48297f25
#
_entry.id   253017de80dfe9c9a71c457e48297f25
#
_cell.length_a   1.000
_cell.length_b   1.000
_cell.length_c   1.000
_cell.angle_alpha   90.00
_cell.angle_beta   90.00
_cell.angle_gamma   90.00
#
_symmetry.space_group_name_H-M   'P 1'
#
loop_
_entity.id
_entity.type
_entity.pdbx_description
1 polymer ?
#
loop_
_entity_poly.entity_id
_entity_poly.type
_entity_poly.pdbx_seq_one_letter_code
_entity_poly.pdbx_strand_id
1 'polypeptide(L)'
;MYHSISQHATPKCRPFVVSPALFAAHMAYLHQHTYTPITVTQFINSRAQKGPALPERPVVITFDDGFADFFTEALPVLQQYNFIATLYVTTAFIGGTSRWLQREGEAARLMLTWDQLIEISASGVECGAHSHSHCQLDASPLFIAEDEIVQSKRLLEHHLSQEVLSFAYPFGYHTATVRRLVQVAGYTSACAVKHAMSSESTDPFALARLMVGANTSVNALAALLTGCGSSSITTMYLRARTPVWQLVRRSSSSVTQCLKERLLA
;
A
#
# COMPACT_ATOMS: atom_id res chain seq x y z
N MET A 1 3.74 -3.55 5.49
CA MET A 1 2.66 -3.40 4.48
C MET A 1 1.70 -4.57 4.62
N TYR A 2 0.43 -4.27 4.84
CA TYR A 2 -0.73 -5.18 4.86
C TYR A 2 -1.61 -4.90 3.63
N HIS A 3 -2.59 -5.76 3.36
CA HIS A 3 -3.67 -5.51 2.41
C HIS A 3 -5.03 -5.70 3.11
N SER A 4 -5.45 -6.93 3.36
CA SER A 4 -6.74 -7.25 3.95
C SER A 4 -6.58 -7.88 5.34
N ILE A 5 -7.46 -7.52 6.26
CA ILE A 5 -7.56 -8.11 7.60
C ILE A 5 -8.87 -8.90 7.67
N SER A 6 -8.79 -10.20 7.39
CA SER A 6 -9.98 -11.04 7.25
C SER A 6 -9.72 -12.49 7.64
N GLN A 7 -10.77 -13.20 8.03
CA GLN A 7 -10.73 -14.68 8.23
C GLN A 7 -10.83 -15.42 6.90
N HIS A 8 -11.34 -14.79 5.85
CA HIS A 8 -11.70 -15.44 4.60
C HIS A 8 -10.88 -14.88 3.44
N ALA A 9 -10.33 -15.81 2.66
CA ALA A 9 -9.68 -15.50 1.39
C ALA A 9 -9.67 -16.73 0.49
N THR A 10 -9.75 -16.50 -0.82
CA THR A 10 -9.46 -17.56 -1.80
C THR A 10 -8.00 -18.01 -1.71
N PRO A 11 -7.64 -19.22 -2.17
CA PRO A 11 -6.26 -19.70 -2.13
C PRO A 11 -5.25 -18.73 -2.77
N LYS A 12 -5.64 -18.03 -3.83
CA LYS A 12 -4.77 -17.07 -4.54
C LYS A 12 -4.53 -15.78 -3.74
N CYS A 13 -5.54 -15.29 -3.02
CA CYS A 13 -5.44 -14.07 -2.22
C CYS A 13 -4.94 -14.34 -0.79
N ARG A 14 -4.98 -15.58 -0.32
CA ARG A 14 -4.58 -15.95 1.04
C ARG A 14 -3.22 -15.41 1.47
N PRO A 15 -2.16 -15.37 0.64
CA PRO A 15 -0.87 -14.82 1.05
C PRO A 15 -0.92 -13.34 1.47
N PHE A 16 -1.93 -12.58 1.04
CA PHE A 16 -2.10 -11.15 1.28
C PHE A 16 -3.10 -10.84 2.39
N VAL A 17 -3.71 -11.86 3.00
CA VAL A 17 -4.76 -11.69 4.01
C VAL A 17 -4.23 -12.12 5.37
N VAL A 18 -4.29 -11.22 6.34
CA VAL A 18 -3.92 -11.48 7.74
C VAL A 18 -5.19 -11.62 8.57
N SER A 19 -5.28 -12.63 9.44
CA SER A 19 -6.45 -12.76 10.30
C SER A 19 -6.53 -11.64 11.32
N PRO A 20 -7.74 -11.20 11.74
CA PRO A 20 -7.90 -10.17 12.76
C PRO A 20 -7.14 -10.47 14.06
N ALA A 21 -7.16 -11.73 14.52
CA ALA A 21 -6.42 -12.14 15.71
C ALA A 21 -4.90 -11.99 15.55
N LEU A 22 -4.35 -12.35 14.37
CA LEU A 22 -2.93 -12.20 14.10
C LEU A 22 -2.55 -10.73 13.96
N PHE A 23 -3.39 -9.92 13.32
CA PHE A 23 -3.18 -8.48 13.23
C PHE A 23 -3.16 -7.83 14.62
N ALA A 24 -4.13 -8.15 15.48
CA ALA A 24 -4.15 -7.68 16.86
C ALA A 24 -2.88 -8.08 17.64
N ALA A 25 -2.40 -9.31 17.45
CA ALA A 25 -1.14 -9.76 18.05
C ALA A 25 0.08 -9.00 17.53
N HIS A 26 0.10 -8.62 16.23
CA HIS A 26 1.15 -7.77 15.67
C HIS A 26 1.14 -6.37 16.31
N MET A 27 -0.04 -5.74 16.45
CA MET A 27 -0.16 -4.42 17.07
C MET A 27 0.21 -4.45 18.57
N ALA A 28 -0.23 -5.49 19.28
CA ALA A 28 0.18 -5.71 20.68
C ALA A 28 1.71 -5.83 20.80
N TYR A 29 2.37 -6.57 19.91
CA TYR A 29 3.82 -6.67 19.88
C TYR A 29 4.49 -5.31 19.66
N LEU A 30 4.03 -4.51 18.69
CA LEU A 30 4.58 -3.18 18.44
C LEU A 30 4.44 -2.28 19.66
N HIS A 31 3.27 -2.30 20.31
CA HIS A 31 3.02 -1.53 21.54
C HIS A 31 3.92 -1.97 22.70
N GLN A 32 4.01 -3.28 22.98
CA GLN A 32 4.84 -3.83 24.07
C GLN A 32 6.33 -3.53 23.89
N HIS A 33 6.78 -3.38 22.63
CA HIS A 33 8.18 -3.09 22.30
C HIS A 33 8.42 -1.60 21.98
N THR A 34 7.51 -0.71 22.40
CA THR A 34 7.64 0.75 22.29
C THR A 34 7.88 1.27 20.85
N TYR A 35 7.39 0.56 19.83
CA TYR A 35 7.36 1.10 18.49
C TYR A 35 6.35 2.25 18.40
N THR A 36 6.75 3.32 17.75
CA THR A 36 5.87 4.48 17.50
C THR A 36 5.47 4.50 16.03
N PRO A 37 4.22 4.17 15.68
CA PRO A 37 3.73 4.29 14.32
C PRO A 37 3.71 5.74 13.87
N ILE A 38 4.20 5.96 12.65
CA ILE A 38 4.17 7.24 11.95
C ILE A 38 3.62 7.02 10.54
N THR A 39 3.13 8.08 9.90
CA THR A 39 2.69 8.01 8.51
C THR A 39 3.87 8.11 7.53
N VAL A 40 3.63 7.75 6.26
CA VAL A 40 4.63 7.92 5.21
C VAL A 40 5.00 9.40 5.04
N THR A 41 4.01 10.30 5.06
CA THR A 41 4.26 11.74 4.95
C THR A 41 5.07 12.27 6.15
N GLN A 42 4.81 11.82 7.37
CA GLN A 42 5.62 12.18 8.54
C GLN A 42 7.07 11.71 8.39
N PHE A 43 7.29 10.49 7.91
CA PHE A 43 8.63 9.98 7.62
C PHE A 43 9.36 10.84 6.58
N ILE A 44 8.71 11.20 5.48
CA ILE A 44 9.29 12.04 4.43
C ILE A 44 9.59 13.45 4.93
N ASN A 45 8.66 14.06 5.66
CA ASN A 45 8.83 15.41 6.20
C ASN A 45 9.98 15.49 7.22
N SER A 46 10.12 14.49 8.08
CA SER A 46 11.24 14.42 9.02
C SER A 46 12.59 14.35 8.28
N ARG A 47 12.69 13.51 7.23
CA ARG A 47 13.91 13.43 6.41
C ARG A 47 14.24 14.73 5.70
N ALA A 48 13.23 15.47 5.26
CA ALA A 48 13.39 16.79 4.60
C ALA A 48 13.60 17.93 5.59
N GLN A 49 13.69 17.65 6.90
CA GLN A 49 13.75 18.65 7.98
C GLN A 49 12.56 19.64 7.95
N LYS A 50 11.42 19.21 7.42
CA LYS A 50 10.16 19.97 7.36
C LYS A 50 9.14 19.54 8.42
N GLY A 51 9.52 18.63 9.32
CA GLY A 51 8.68 18.09 10.38
C GLY A 51 9.50 17.77 11.63
N PRO A 52 8.85 17.25 12.68
CA PRO A 52 9.53 16.84 13.90
C PRO A 52 10.54 15.70 13.62
N ALA A 53 11.53 15.58 14.51
CA ALA A 53 12.45 14.44 14.49
C ALA A 53 11.69 13.12 14.65
N LEU A 54 12.22 12.06 14.05
CA LEU A 54 11.64 10.72 14.21
C LEU A 54 11.69 10.28 15.68
N PRO A 55 10.68 9.55 16.17
CA PRO A 55 10.73 8.92 17.49
C PRO A 55 11.86 7.87 17.53
N GLU A 56 12.18 7.39 18.73
CA GLU A 56 13.29 6.43 18.93
C GLU A 56 13.11 5.13 18.14
N ARG A 57 11.89 4.60 18.08
CA ARG A 57 11.56 3.35 17.37
C ARG A 57 10.42 3.56 16.37
N PRO A 58 10.66 4.30 15.27
CA PRO A 58 9.62 4.60 14.31
C PRO A 58 9.25 3.36 13.49
N VAL A 59 7.97 3.18 13.22
CA VAL A 59 7.47 2.17 12.28
C VAL A 59 6.38 2.78 11.39
N VAL A 60 6.44 2.53 10.09
CA VAL A 60 5.38 2.93 9.16
C VAL A 60 4.51 1.72 8.85
N ILE A 61 3.25 1.77 9.29
CA ILE A 61 2.25 0.74 9.01
C ILE A 61 1.48 1.19 7.78
N THR A 62 1.48 0.37 6.71
CA THR A 62 0.73 0.69 5.49
C THR A 62 -0.26 -0.40 5.14
N PHE A 63 -1.40 0.01 4.57
CA PHE A 63 -2.40 -0.89 4.00
C PHE A 63 -2.63 -0.50 2.55
N ASP A 64 -2.76 -1.48 1.65
CA ASP A 64 -3.01 -1.25 0.24
C ASP A 64 -4.44 -1.66 -0.13
N ASP A 65 -4.89 -1.27 -1.31
CA ASP A 65 -6.14 -1.60 -1.99
C ASP A 65 -7.39 -0.83 -1.51
N GLY A 66 -7.57 -0.61 -0.22
CA GLY A 66 -8.76 0.05 0.34
C GLY A 66 -9.96 -0.88 0.56
N PHE A 67 -9.71 -2.13 0.99
CA PHE A 67 -10.79 -3.06 1.38
C PHE A 67 -11.56 -2.56 2.61
N ALA A 68 -12.86 -2.85 2.65
CA ALA A 68 -13.75 -2.45 3.74
C ALA A 68 -13.35 -3.04 5.10
N ASP A 69 -12.63 -4.17 5.11
CA ASP A 69 -12.12 -4.79 6.33
C ASP A 69 -11.06 -3.96 7.06
N PHE A 70 -10.45 -2.96 6.40
CA PHE A 70 -9.65 -1.98 7.13
C PHE A 70 -10.49 -1.24 8.17
N PHE A 71 -11.70 -0.79 7.79
CA PHE A 71 -12.58 -0.04 8.68
C PHE A 71 -13.13 -0.90 9.82
N THR A 72 -13.54 -2.14 9.52
CA THR A 72 -14.21 -3.01 10.49
C THR A 72 -13.26 -3.79 11.39
N GLU A 73 -12.07 -4.14 10.91
CA GLU A 73 -11.14 -5.04 11.60
C GLU A 73 -9.83 -4.35 12.00
N ALA A 74 -9.24 -3.54 11.09
CA ALA A 74 -7.94 -2.94 11.37
C ALA A 74 -8.04 -1.67 12.20
N LEU A 75 -8.93 -0.74 11.84
CA LEU A 75 -9.06 0.57 12.47
C LEU A 75 -9.34 0.48 13.98
N PRO A 76 -10.28 -0.36 14.48
CA PRO A 76 -10.53 -0.47 15.92
C PRO A 76 -9.29 -0.92 16.72
N VAL A 77 -8.50 -1.83 16.14
CA VAL A 77 -7.26 -2.30 16.77
C VAL A 77 -6.19 -1.21 16.77
N LEU A 78 -6.05 -0.44 15.69
CA LEU A 78 -5.14 0.71 15.65
C LEU A 78 -5.54 1.76 16.71
N GLN A 79 -6.82 2.09 16.80
CA GLN A 79 -7.36 3.04 17.80
C GLN A 79 -7.12 2.58 19.25
N GLN A 80 -7.26 1.28 19.54
CA GLN A 80 -6.99 0.71 20.86
C GLN A 80 -5.59 1.05 21.38
N TYR A 81 -4.60 1.15 20.49
CA TYR A 81 -3.21 1.46 20.84
C TYR A 81 -2.81 2.91 20.52
N ASN A 82 -3.75 3.77 20.10
CA ASN A 82 -3.47 5.10 19.55
C ASN A 82 -2.44 5.07 18.41
N PHE A 83 -2.53 4.07 17.58
CA PHE A 83 -1.66 3.89 16.43
C PHE A 83 -2.25 4.55 15.19
N ILE A 84 -1.39 5.17 14.40
CA ILE A 84 -1.72 5.71 13.08
C ILE A 84 -1.13 4.83 11.98
N ALA A 85 -1.65 4.97 10.77
CA ALA A 85 -1.21 4.21 9.60
C ALA A 85 -1.32 5.06 8.33
N THR A 86 -0.81 4.55 7.21
CA THR A 86 -1.09 5.09 5.87
C THR A 86 -1.90 4.06 5.08
N LEU A 87 -3.05 4.46 4.57
CA LEU A 87 -3.97 3.65 3.78
C LEU A 87 -3.95 4.10 2.32
N TYR A 88 -3.57 3.22 1.41
CA TYR A 88 -3.56 3.47 -0.03
C TYR A 88 -4.81 2.89 -0.69
N VAL A 89 -5.57 3.75 -1.39
CA VAL A 89 -6.92 3.43 -1.86
C VAL A 89 -7.00 3.44 -3.37
N THR A 90 -7.65 2.41 -3.93
CA THR A 90 -7.99 2.30 -5.35
C THR A 90 -9.32 2.98 -5.62
N THR A 91 -9.30 4.19 -6.20
CA THR A 91 -10.44 5.11 -6.18
C THR A 91 -11.63 4.71 -7.05
N ALA A 92 -11.44 3.91 -8.10
CA ALA A 92 -12.50 3.47 -9.00
C ALA A 92 -13.52 2.52 -8.34
N PHE A 93 -13.13 1.88 -7.25
CA PHE A 93 -13.94 0.83 -6.63
C PHE A 93 -14.50 1.23 -5.26
N ILE A 94 -14.29 2.48 -4.83
CA ILE A 94 -14.84 3.00 -3.58
C ILE A 94 -16.37 2.92 -3.60
N GLY A 95 -16.95 2.39 -2.53
CA GLY A 95 -18.39 2.14 -2.41
C GLY A 95 -18.89 0.91 -3.17
N GLY A 96 -18.00 0.18 -3.83
CA GLY A 96 -18.30 -1.01 -4.62
C GLY A 96 -17.57 -2.26 -4.12
N THR A 97 -17.05 -3.02 -5.06
CA THR A 97 -16.34 -4.28 -4.80
C THR A 97 -15.04 -4.36 -5.62
N SER A 98 -14.13 -5.24 -5.19
CA SER A 98 -12.81 -5.46 -5.79
C SER A 98 -12.87 -6.20 -7.14
N ARG A 99 -13.59 -5.64 -8.12
CA ARG A 99 -13.85 -6.28 -9.43
C ARG A 99 -12.59 -6.66 -10.19
N TRP A 100 -11.48 -5.96 -9.98
CA TRP A 100 -10.17 -6.30 -10.60
C TRP A 100 -9.63 -7.65 -10.13
N LEU A 101 -10.10 -8.18 -8.98
CA LEU A 101 -9.72 -9.48 -8.43
C LEU A 101 -10.60 -10.64 -8.93
N GLN A 102 -11.32 -10.47 -10.05
CA GLN A 102 -12.20 -11.50 -10.61
C GLN A 102 -11.45 -12.81 -10.93
N ARG A 103 -10.23 -12.72 -11.42
CA ARG A 103 -9.39 -13.90 -11.75
C ARG A 103 -8.90 -14.64 -10.52
N GLU A 104 -8.84 -13.94 -9.40
CA GLU A 104 -8.46 -14.45 -8.08
C GLU A 104 -9.67 -15.02 -7.32
N GLY A 105 -10.89 -14.81 -7.84
CA GLY A 105 -12.14 -15.24 -7.22
C GLY A 105 -12.58 -14.35 -6.06
N GLU A 106 -12.10 -13.12 -5.99
CA GLU A 106 -12.36 -12.14 -4.92
C GLU A 106 -13.10 -10.87 -5.40
N ALA A 107 -13.72 -10.91 -6.57
CA ALA A 107 -14.40 -9.75 -7.16
C ALA A 107 -15.55 -9.17 -6.32
N ALA A 108 -16.10 -9.95 -5.40
CA ALA A 108 -17.20 -9.55 -4.52
C ALA A 108 -16.75 -8.97 -3.17
N ARG A 109 -15.44 -8.86 -2.89
CA ARG A 109 -14.94 -8.29 -1.64
C ARG A 109 -15.29 -6.80 -1.59
N LEU A 110 -15.91 -6.39 -0.48
CA LEU A 110 -16.35 -5.00 -0.30
C LEU A 110 -15.16 -4.05 -0.19
N MET A 111 -15.33 -2.88 -0.81
CA MET A 111 -14.40 -1.76 -0.71
C MET A 111 -14.92 -0.72 0.28
N LEU A 112 -14.03 0.11 0.81
CA LEU A 112 -14.39 1.25 1.63
C LEU A 112 -15.34 2.19 0.90
N THR A 113 -16.27 2.82 1.62
CA THR A 113 -17.09 3.92 1.12
C THR A 113 -16.39 5.26 1.33
N TRP A 114 -16.86 6.31 0.65
CA TRP A 114 -16.33 7.67 0.87
C TRP A 114 -16.55 8.14 2.32
N ASP A 115 -17.71 7.86 2.91
CA ASP A 115 -18.00 8.21 4.30
C ASP A 115 -17.03 7.53 5.27
N GLN A 116 -16.74 6.25 5.05
CA GLN A 116 -15.73 5.53 5.83
C GLN A 116 -14.33 6.13 5.66
N LEU A 117 -13.94 6.53 4.45
CA LEU A 117 -12.65 7.17 4.21
C LEU A 117 -12.54 8.53 4.91
N ILE A 118 -13.61 9.31 4.95
CA ILE A 118 -13.67 10.58 5.70
C ILE A 118 -13.47 10.32 7.21
N GLU A 119 -14.16 9.32 7.76
CA GLU A 119 -14.01 8.93 9.17
C GLU A 119 -12.59 8.41 9.48
N ILE A 120 -12.03 7.55 8.60
CA ILE A 120 -10.67 7.04 8.70
C ILE A 120 -9.67 8.21 8.73
N SER A 121 -9.80 9.15 7.80
CA SER A 121 -8.93 10.32 7.71
C SER A 121 -9.04 11.20 8.97
N ALA A 122 -10.26 11.44 9.46
CA ALA A 122 -10.49 12.19 10.69
C ALA A 122 -9.90 11.53 11.94
N SER A 123 -9.69 10.20 11.91
CA SER A 123 -9.02 9.45 13.00
C SER A 123 -7.49 9.54 12.99
N GLY A 124 -6.89 10.30 12.05
CA GLY A 124 -5.44 10.50 11.95
C GLY A 124 -4.73 9.48 11.04
N VAL A 125 -5.44 8.62 10.35
CA VAL A 125 -4.89 7.76 9.30
C VAL A 125 -4.64 8.57 8.04
N GLU A 126 -3.42 8.52 7.51
CA GLU A 126 -3.10 9.13 6.22
C GLU A 126 -3.74 8.34 5.08
N CYS A 127 -4.56 9.01 4.25
CA CYS A 127 -5.12 8.42 3.04
C CYS A 127 -4.23 8.79 1.83
N GLY A 128 -3.63 7.79 1.20
CA GLY A 128 -2.83 7.90 -0.01
C GLY A 128 -3.52 7.24 -1.21
N ALA A 129 -2.98 7.44 -2.41
CA ALA A 129 -3.55 6.88 -3.64
C ALA A 129 -2.86 5.57 -4.05
N HIS A 130 -3.66 4.63 -4.59
CA HIS A 130 -3.21 3.36 -5.15
C HIS A 130 -3.64 3.18 -6.61
N SER A 131 -3.47 4.24 -7.42
CA SER A 131 -4.05 4.46 -8.75
C SER A 131 -5.58 4.53 -8.75
N HIS A 132 -6.17 4.76 -9.92
CA HIS A 132 -7.62 4.80 -10.05
C HIS A 132 -8.22 3.39 -10.10
N SER A 133 -7.80 2.55 -11.05
CA SER A 133 -8.38 1.22 -11.30
C SER A 133 -7.45 0.03 -10.95
N HIS A 134 -6.40 0.24 -10.14
CA HIS A 134 -5.40 -0.77 -9.79
C HIS A 134 -4.61 -1.30 -11.01
N CYS A 135 -4.38 -0.44 -12.00
CA CYS A 135 -3.72 -0.79 -13.26
C CYS A 135 -2.22 -1.05 -13.08
N GLN A 136 -1.65 -1.96 -13.86
CA GLN A 136 -0.20 -2.16 -13.94
C GLN A 136 0.46 -0.99 -14.67
N LEU A 137 0.84 0.06 -13.95
CA LEU A 137 1.32 1.33 -14.52
C LEU A 137 2.61 1.18 -15.35
N ASP A 138 3.50 0.26 -14.95
CA ASP A 138 4.78 0.00 -15.65
C ASP A 138 4.61 -0.72 -17.00
N ALA A 139 3.44 -1.26 -17.26
CA ALA A 139 3.09 -1.97 -18.48
C ALA A 139 1.99 -1.28 -19.29
N SER A 140 1.37 -0.23 -18.76
CA SER A 140 0.30 0.52 -19.40
C SER A 140 0.86 1.59 -20.37
N PRO A 141 0.08 2.02 -21.37
CA PRO A 141 0.38 3.23 -22.14
C PRO A 141 0.53 4.44 -21.22
N LEU A 142 1.47 5.34 -21.52
CA LEU A 142 1.81 6.45 -20.64
C LEU A 142 0.63 7.36 -20.34
N PHE A 143 -0.23 7.65 -21.32
CA PHE A 143 -1.41 8.49 -21.12
C PHE A 143 -2.42 7.85 -20.16
N ILE A 144 -2.53 6.50 -20.15
CA ILE A 144 -3.35 5.77 -19.19
C ILE A 144 -2.71 5.83 -17.80
N ALA A 145 -1.40 5.59 -17.70
CA ALA A 145 -0.69 5.67 -16.43
C ALA A 145 -0.79 7.07 -15.80
N GLU A 146 -0.70 8.11 -16.61
CA GLU A 146 -0.88 9.51 -16.17
C GLU A 146 -2.29 9.75 -15.65
N ASP A 147 -3.31 9.35 -16.39
CA ASP A 147 -4.71 9.51 -16.00
C ASP A 147 -5.04 8.75 -14.71
N GLU A 148 -4.57 7.51 -14.57
CA GLU A 148 -4.69 6.70 -13.35
C GLU A 148 -4.12 7.39 -12.10
N ILE A 149 -2.95 8.02 -12.25
CA ILE A 149 -2.25 8.72 -11.19
C ILE A 149 -2.95 10.04 -10.82
N VAL A 150 -3.30 10.83 -11.83
CA VAL A 150 -3.91 12.16 -11.64
C VAL A 150 -5.34 12.03 -11.13
N GLN A 151 -6.15 11.13 -11.72
CA GLN A 151 -7.55 10.95 -11.33
C GLN A 151 -7.67 10.46 -9.89
N SER A 152 -6.83 9.49 -9.47
CA SER A 152 -6.83 9.00 -8.09
C SER A 152 -6.54 10.09 -7.07
N LYS A 153 -5.57 10.97 -7.35
CA LYS A 153 -5.28 12.13 -6.50
C LYS A 153 -6.46 13.08 -6.40
N ARG A 154 -6.98 13.52 -7.55
CA ARG A 154 -8.09 14.49 -7.61
C ARG A 154 -9.33 14.02 -6.87
N LEU A 155 -9.71 12.75 -7.02
CA LEU A 155 -10.88 12.18 -6.35
C LEU A 155 -10.69 12.15 -4.83
N LEU A 156 -9.54 11.68 -4.35
CA LEU A 156 -9.25 11.66 -2.91
C LEU A 156 -9.22 13.07 -2.32
N GLU A 157 -8.52 14.02 -2.95
CA GLU A 157 -8.44 15.41 -2.48
C GLU A 157 -9.82 16.08 -2.47
N HIS A 158 -10.65 15.81 -3.49
CA HIS A 158 -12.01 16.34 -3.55
C HIS A 158 -12.88 15.85 -2.39
N HIS A 159 -12.90 14.54 -2.14
CA HIS A 159 -13.77 13.96 -1.12
C HIS A 159 -13.24 14.16 0.31
N LEU A 160 -11.93 14.12 0.49
CA LEU A 160 -11.32 14.28 1.82
C LEU A 160 -11.07 15.75 2.21
N SER A 161 -11.18 16.68 1.25
CA SER A 161 -10.88 18.12 1.44
C SER A 161 -9.49 18.38 2.03
N GLN A 162 -8.51 17.56 1.65
CA GLN A 162 -7.12 17.67 2.09
C GLN A 162 -6.15 17.24 0.98
N GLU A 163 -4.89 17.67 1.07
CA GLU A 163 -3.85 17.25 0.12
C GLU A 163 -3.52 15.76 0.28
N VAL A 164 -3.39 15.05 -0.84
CA VAL A 164 -2.95 13.65 -0.91
C VAL A 164 -1.50 13.61 -1.40
N LEU A 165 -0.58 13.35 -0.48
CA LEU A 165 0.86 13.51 -0.69
C LEU A 165 1.60 12.21 -0.99
N SER A 166 0.98 11.07 -0.72
CA SER A 166 1.62 9.76 -0.79
C SER A 166 0.91 8.86 -1.81
N PHE A 167 1.71 8.12 -2.58
CA PHE A 167 1.26 7.17 -3.59
C PHE A 167 1.80 5.76 -3.31
N ALA A 168 1.10 4.70 -3.67
CA ALA A 168 1.66 3.35 -3.75
C ALA A 168 1.46 2.78 -5.16
N TYR A 169 2.54 2.27 -5.75
CA TYR A 169 2.44 1.65 -7.07
C TYR A 169 1.69 0.31 -6.98
N PRO A 170 0.61 0.09 -7.77
CA PRO A 170 -0.01 -1.23 -7.87
C PRO A 170 1.04 -2.31 -8.17
N PHE A 171 0.97 -3.44 -7.45
CA PHE A 171 1.96 -4.52 -7.50
C PHE A 171 3.40 -4.11 -7.09
N GLY A 172 3.63 -2.87 -6.71
CA GLY A 172 4.94 -2.32 -6.34
C GLY A 172 5.89 -2.06 -7.51
N TYR A 173 5.42 -2.14 -8.77
CA TYR A 173 6.25 -1.97 -9.96
C TYR A 173 6.14 -0.57 -10.56
N HIS A 174 7.26 -0.01 -10.95
CA HIS A 174 7.33 1.29 -11.62
C HIS A 174 8.52 1.36 -12.59
N THR A 175 8.41 2.21 -13.59
CA THR A 175 9.52 2.67 -14.44
C THR A 175 10.00 4.06 -13.99
N ALA A 176 11.12 4.53 -14.51
CA ALA A 176 11.56 5.91 -14.30
C ALA A 176 10.52 6.93 -14.81
N THR A 177 9.86 6.62 -15.93
CA THR A 177 8.81 7.46 -16.50
C THR A 177 7.57 7.51 -15.60
N VAL A 178 7.07 6.36 -15.14
CA VAL A 178 5.92 6.32 -14.21
C VAL A 178 6.24 7.07 -12.91
N ARG A 179 7.45 6.90 -12.36
CA ARG A 179 7.91 7.67 -11.21
C ARG A 179 7.87 9.17 -11.48
N ARG A 180 8.30 9.62 -12.67
CA ARG A 180 8.22 11.01 -13.06
C ARG A 180 6.78 11.53 -13.15
N LEU A 181 5.83 10.72 -13.66
CA LEU A 181 4.42 11.06 -13.69
C LEU A 181 3.87 11.29 -12.27
N VAL A 182 4.20 10.41 -11.31
CA VAL A 182 3.81 10.57 -9.90
C VAL A 182 4.36 11.88 -9.31
N GLN A 183 5.62 12.23 -9.61
CA GLN A 183 6.22 13.50 -9.18
C GLN A 183 5.47 14.71 -9.78
N VAL A 184 5.21 14.68 -11.09
CA VAL A 184 4.53 15.78 -11.81
C VAL A 184 3.09 15.94 -11.34
N ALA A 185 2.41 14.85 -10.95
CA ALA A 185 1.07 14.90 -10.37
C ALA A 185 1.03 15.55 -8.97
N GLY A 186 2.20 15.89 -8.38
CA GLY A 186 2.26 16.60 -7.11
C GLY A 186 2.29 15.73 -5.87
N TYR A 187 2.57 14.42 -6.00
CA TYR A 187 2.89 13.59 -4.83
C TYR A 187 4.31 13.90 -4.33
N THR A 188 4.53 13.75 -3.03
CA THR A 188 5.84 13.96 -2.40
C THR A 188 6.59 12.66 -2.17
N SER A 189 5.88 11.53 -2.22
CA SER A 189 6.46 10.20 -2.03
C SER A 189 5.69 9.11 -2.74
N ALA A 190 6.37 7.97 -2.98
CA ALA A 190 5.72 6.77 -3.49
C ALA A 190 6.34 5.50 -2.93
N CYS A 191 5.48 4.55 -2.55
CA CYS A 191 5.85 3.24 -2.04
C CYS A 191 5.90 2.19 -3.16
N ALA A 192 6.98 1.42 -3.16
CA ALA A 192 7.15 0.21 -3.97
C ALA A 192 7.09 -1.05 -3.08
N VAL A 193 7.24 -2.23 -3.68
CA VAL A 193 7.40 -3.50 -2.96
C VAL A 193 8.79 -4.04 -3.27
N LYS A 194 9.73 -3.91 -2.33
CA LYS A 194 11.12 -4.35 -2.51
C LYS A 194 11.59 -5.33 -1.45
N HIS A 195 10.72 -5.80 -0.56
CA HIS A 195 11.05 -6.64 0.60
C HIS A 195 12.31 -6.17 1.33
N ALA A 196 12.41 -4.88 1.58
CA ALA A 196 13.53 -4.24 2.24
C ALA A 196 13.04 -3.13 3.17
N MET A 197 13.87 -2.72 4.09
CA MET A 197 13.62 -1.52 4.89
C MET A 197 14.04 -0.28 4.10
N SER A 198 13.27 0.78 4.21
CA SER A 198 13.66 2.10 3.72
C SER A 198 14.59 2.77 4.73
N SER A 199 15.61 3.44 4.22
CA SER A 199 16.55 4.25 5.00
C SER A 199 16.42 5.73 4.61
N GLU A 200 17.12 6.58 5.33
CA GLU A 200 17.16 8.01 5.02
C GLU A 200 17.71 8.31 3.61
N SER A 201 18.55 7.45 3.05
CA SER A 201 19.08 7.57 1.68
C SER A 201 18.17 6.99 0.60
N THR A 202 17.05 6.34 0.96
CA THR A 202 16.14 5.75 -0.03
C THR A 202 15.43 6.85 -0.83
N ASP A 203 15.33 6.68 -2.17
CA ASP A 203 14.55 7.58 -3.03
C ASP A 203 13.11 7.69 -2.51
N PRO A 204 12.61 8.91 -2.21
CA PRO A 204 11.25 9.10 -1.70
C PRO A 204 10.16 8.57 -2.64
N PHE A 205 10.45 8.44 -3.94
CA PHE A 205 9.52 7.88 -4.92
C PHE A 205 9.74 6.38 -5.21
N ALA A 206 10.48 5.69 -4.36
CA ALA A 206 10.72 4.25 -4.47
C ALA A 206 10.93 3.62 -3.08
N LEU A 207 10.11 4.04 -2.09
CA LEU A 207 10.19 3.53 -0.72
C LEU A 207 9.96 2.01 -0.71
N ALA A 208 10.88 1.31 -0.08
CA ALA A 208 10.77 -0.13 0.11
C ALA A 208 9.78 -0.44 1.25
N ARG A 209 9.08 -1.55 1.15
CA ARG A 209 8.17 -2.05 2.19
C ARG A 209 8.36 -3.54 2.41
N LEU A 210 8.25 -3.96 3.67
CA LEU A 210 8.21 -5.37 4.07
C LEU A 210 6.75 -5.84 4.00
N MET A 211 6.48 -6.88 3.22
CA MET A 211 5.15 -7.47 3.13
C MET A 211 4.86 -8.34 4.35
N VAL A 212 3.70 -8.12 4.97
CA VAL A 212 3.15 -8.93 6.06
C VAL A 212 1.92 -9.67 5.51
N GLY A 213 1.95 -10.98 5.58
CA GLY A 213 0.90 -11.84 5.03
C GLY A 213 0.44 -12.89 6.02
N ALA A 214 -0.41 -13.81 5.56
CA ALA A 214 -1.07 -14.84 6.36
C ALA A 214 -0.13 -15.65 7.27
N ASN A 215 1.09 -15.91 6.82
CA ASN A 215 2.06 -16.76 7.52
C ASN A 215 3.09 -15.94 8.31
N THR A 216 2.93 -14.62 8.42
CA THR A 216 3.86 -13.78 9.18
C THR A 216 3.49 -13.87 10.67
N SER A 217 4.07 -14.80 11.41
CA SER A 217 3.88 -14.88 12.86
C SER A 217 4.45 -13.64 13.56
N VAL A 218 4.12 -13.43 14.84
CA VAL A 218 4.67 -12.35 15.67
C VAL A 218 6.20 -12.41 15.69
N ASN A 219 6.79 -13.60 15.83
CA ASN A 219 8.25 -13.77 15.80
C ASN A 219 8.84 -13.42 14.42
N ALA A 220 8.13 -13.76 13.34
CA ALA A 220 8.56 -13.38 11.99
C ALA A 220 8.48 -11.86 11.79
N LEU A 221 7.43 -11.20 12.30
CA LEU A 221 7.35 -9.73 12.31
C LEU A 221 8.50 -9.11 13.09
N ALA A 222 8.81 -9.63 14.29
CA ALA A 222 9.96 -9.19 15.08
C ALA A 222 11.28 -9.28 14.31
N ALA A 223 11.52 -10.41 13.64
CA ALA A 223 12.70 -10.64 12.83
C ALA A 223 12.75 -9.67 11.61
N LEU A 224 11.63 -9.41 10.96
CA LEU A 224 11.55 -8.42 9.88
C LEU A 224 11.93 -7.02 10.36
N LEU A 225 11.41 -6.59 11.52
CA LEU A 225 11.66 -5.25 12.09
C LEU A 225 13.11 -5.05 12.56
N THR A 226 13.81 -6.11 12.93
CA THR A 226 15.23 -6.05 13.31
C THR A 226 16.19 -6.22 12.12
N GLY A 227 15.65 -6.38 10.91
CA GLY A 227 16.47 -6.62 9.71
C GLY A 227 16.99 -8.05 9.58
N CYS A 228 16.75 -8.92 10.56
CA CYS A 228 17.23 -10.31 10.56
C CYS A 228 16.35 -11.27 9.73
N GLY A 229 15.16 -10.82 9.31
CA GLY A 229 14.16 -11.68 8.66
C GLY A 229 14.27 -11.80 7.14
N SER A 230 15.15 -11.05 6.49
CA SER A 230 15.37 -11.14 5.04
C SER A 230 16.64 -11.93 4.76
N SER A 231 16.52 -13.21 4.39
CA SER A 231 17.64 -13.94 3.83
C SER A 231 18.18 -13.17 2.61
N SER A 232 19.47 -12.86 2.61
CA SER A 232 20.15 -12.19 1.49
C SER A 232 19.91 -12.90 0.15
N ILE A 233 19.77 -14.21 0.18
CA ILE A 233 19.49 -15.07 -0.99
C ILE A 233 18.10 -14.83 -1.53
N THR A 234 17.06 -14.76 -0.66
CA THR A 234 15.68 -14.49 -1.07
C THR A 234 15.54 -13.09 -1.66
N THR A 235 16.19 -12.10 -1.04
CA THR A 235 16.20 -10.71 -1.53
C THR A 235 16.92 -10.60 -2.88
N MET A 236 18.04 -11.30 -3.05
CA MET A 236 18.81 -11.32 -4.31
C MET A 236 18.03 -12.04 -5.43
N TYR A 237 17.38 -13.16 -5.13
CA TYR A 237 16.52 -13.88 -6.07
C TYR A 237 15.32 -13.03 -6.54
N LEU A 238 14.65 -12.35 -5.63
CA LEU A 238 13.53 -11.45 -5.96
C LEU A 238 14.00 -10.24 -6.79
N ARG A 239 15.16 -9.67 -6.48
CA ARG A 239 15.77 -8.58 -7.26
C ARG A 239 16.15 -9.02 -8.68
N ALA A 240 16.72 -10.20 -8.85
CA ALA A 240 17.10 -10.75 -10.16
C ALA A 240 15.88 -11.12 -11.02
N ARG A 241 14.80 -11.58 -10.38
CA ARG A 241 13.56 -11.98 -11.07
C ARG A 241 12.74 -10.79 -11.57
N THR A 242 12.81 -9.63 -10.91
CA THR A 242 11.98 -8.46 -11.22
C THR A 242 12.10 -7.97 -12.69
N PRO A 243 13.31 -7.78 -13.28
CA PRO A 243 13.44 -7.34 -14.67
C PRO A 243 12.88 -8.35 -15.68
N VAL A 244 13.11 -9.64 -15.45
CA VAL A 244 12.58 -10.72 -16.33
C VAL A 244 11.06 -10.77 -16.27
N TRP A 245 10.47 -10.66 -15.08
CA TRP A 245 9.03 -10.57 -14.90
C TRP A 245 8.43 -9.31 -15.54
N GLN A 246 9.10 -8.19 -15.52
CA GLN A 246 8.66 -6.97 -16.21
C GLN A 246 8.58 -7.18 -17.72
N LEU A 247 9.59 -7.86 -18.31
CA LEU A 247 9.59 -8.19 -19.73
C LEU A 247 8.45 -9.16 -20.10
N VAL A 248 8.26 -10.21 -19.32
CA VAL A 248 7.19 -11.20 -19.54
C VAL A 248 5.81 -10.55 -19.44
N ARG A 249 5.59 -9.63 -18.51
CA ARG A 249 4.30 -8.93 -18.35
C ARG A 249 4.03 -7.92 -19.45
N ARG A 250 5.05 -7.24 -19.98
CA ARG A 250 4.93 -6.34 -21.12
C ARG A 250 4.58 -7.08 -22.41
N SER A 251 4.99 -8.34 -22.56
CA SER A 251 4.66 -9.18 -23.71
C SER A 251 3.29 -9.83 -23.64
N SER A 252 2.69 -9.94 -22.44
CA SER A 252 1.37 -10.54 -22.24
C SER A 252 0.31 -9.48 -21.94
N SER A 253 -0.37 -8.99 -23.01
CA SER A 253 -1.72 -8.38 -22.99
C SER A 253 -2.10 -7.40 -21.86
N SER A 254 -1.15 -6.71 -21.22
CA SER A 254 -1.44 -5.80 -20.09
C SER A 254 -2.27 -4.56 -20.50
N VAL A 255 -2.15 -4.10 -21.75
CA VAL A 255 -2.99 -2.99 -22.28
C VAL A 255 -4.47 -3.37 -22.30
N THR A 256 -4.78 -4.59 -22.74
CA THR A 256 -6.17 -5.10 -22.78
C THR A 256 -6.73 -5.31 -21.38
N GLN A 257 -5.90 -5.66 -20.41
CA GLN A 257 -6.33 -5.85 -19.04
C GLN A 257 -6.62 -4.52 -18.34
N CYS A 258 -5.74 -3.52 -18.45
CA CYS A 258 -5.95 -2.19 -17.91
C CYS A 258 -7.21 -1.53 -18.49
N LEU A 259 -7.43 -1.64 -19.80
CA LEU A 259 -8.67 -1.15 -20.43
C LEU A 259 -9.91 -1.89 -19.93
N LYS A 260 -9.83 -3.20 -19.66
CA LYS A 260 -10.93 -3.97 -19.06
C LYS A 260 -11.21 -3.57 -17.62
N GLU A 261 -10.18 -3.37 -16.81
CA GLU A 261 -10.30 -2.92 -15.42
C GLU A 261 -10.96 -1.54 -15.35
N ARG A 262 -10.60 -0.62 -16.26
CA ARG A 262 -11.27 0.69 -16.41
C ARG A 262 -12.73 0.59 -16.88
N LEU A 263 -13.07 -0.38 -17.72
CA LEU A 263 -14.47 -0.61 -18.14
C LEU A 263 -15.32 -1.25 -17.04
N LEU A 264 -14.70 -1.84 -16.01
CA LEU A 264 -15.37 -2.40 -14.85
C LEU A 264 -15.53 -1.37 -13.71
N ALA A 265 -14.78 -0.28 -13.77
CA ALA A 265 -14.84 0.86 -12.85
C ALA A 265 -15.96 1.82 -13.25
#